data_11359dd8b4549d3368e85596745196e5
#
_entry.id   11359dd8b4549d3368e85596745196e5
#
_cell.length_a   1.000
_cell.length_b   1.000
_cell.length_c   1.000
_cell.angle_alpha   90.00
_cell.angle_beta   90.00
_cell.angle_gamma   90.00
#
_symmetry.space_group_name_H-M   'P 1'
#
loop_
_entity.id
_entity.type
_entity.pdbx_description
1 polymer ?
#
loop_
_entity_poly.entity_id
_entity_poly.type
_entity_poly.pdbx_seq_one_letter_code
_entity_poly.pdbx_strand_id
1 'polypeptide(L)'
;MLDDLHLIKFAKEGRLEAFEALISKYKDRVYNISFSFTANHSESDDISQNVFLKVYSNLKSFEEKSAFSTWLYRITVNECYNGLKKRKNNILSLDAEIGKNEENSLKDIIEDKNGNIEEAALSKETQLKVRKAVLELPDKYRMIITLRDIEDMRYEEISKIMQISIEKVKVWLFRARNKLKKNLNM
;
A
#
# COMPACT_ATOMS: atom_id res chain seq x y z
N MET A 1 -23.62 -12.43 -5.33
CA MET A 1 -22.20 -12.46 -4.95
C MET A 1 -22.14 -12.85 -3.50
N LEU A 2 -21.42 -13.91 -3.11
CA LEU A 2 -21.30 -14.34 -1.72
C LEU A 2 -20.63 -13.21 -0.92
N ASP A 3 -21.08 -13.01 0.31
CA ASP A 3 -20.43 -12.07 1.23
C ASP A 3 -19.09 -12.63 1.75
N ASP A 4 -18.29 -11.79 2.37
CA ASP A 4 -16.96 -12.18 2.86
C ASP A 4 -17.03 -13.31 3.89
N LEU A 5 -18.05 -13.33 4.75
CA LEU A 5 -18.20 -14.31 5.81
C LEU A 5 -18.41 -15.73 5.25
N HIS A 6 -19.24 -15.85 4.22
CA HIS A 6 -19.43 -17.14 3.53
C HIS A 6 -18.15 -17.60 2.81
N LEU A 7 -17.48 -16.67 2.09
CA LEU A 7 -16.21 -17.00 1.42
C LEU A 7 -15.13 -17.43 2.41
N ILE A 8 -15.01 -16.72 3.54
CA ILE A 8 -14.05 -17.05 4.60
C ILE A 8 -14.34 -18.42 5.19
N LYS A 9 -15.61 -18.71 5.50
CA LYS A 9 -16.02 -20.03 6.03
C LYS A 9 -15.61 -21.15 5.09
N PHE A 10 -15.96 -21.04 3.81
CA PHE A 10 -15.62 -22.06 2.81
C PHE A 10 -14.11 -22.18 2.58
N ALA A 11 -13.38 -21.07 2.58
CA ALA A 11 -11.92 -21.10 2.47
C ALA A 11 -11.25 -21.75 3.69
N LYS A 12 -11.79 -21.53 4.92
CA LYS A 12 -11.34 -22.23 6.14
C LYS A 12 -11.58 -23.75 6.07
N GLU A 13 -12.64 -24.18 5.37
CA GLU A 13 -12.96 -25.60 5.08
C GLU A 13 -12.05 -26.19 4.00
N GLY A 14 -11.16 -25.40 3.38
CA GLY A 14 -10.22 -25.84 2.37
C GLY A 14 -10.71 -25.71 0.93
N ARG A 15 -11.83 -25.03 0.68
CA ARG A 15 -12.34 -24.77 -0.67
C ARG A 15 -11.50 -23.67 -1.33
N LEU A 16 -10.67 -24.06 -2.28
CA LEU A 16 -9.73 -23.17 -2.95
C LEU A 16 -10.45 -22.04 -3.71
N GLU A 17 -11.57 -22.37 -4.38
CA GLU A 17 -12.36 -21.42 -5.17
C GLU A 17 -12.91 -20.27 -4.31
N ALA A 18 -13.23 -20.53 -3.03
CA ALA A 18 -13.66 -19.51 -2.11
C ALA A 18 -12.52 -18.55 -1.72
N PHE A 19 -11.30 -19.08 -1.57
CA PHE A 19 -10.13 -18.26 -1.33
C PHE A 19 -9.74 -17.45 -2.56
N GLU A 20 -9.79 -18.04 -3.77
CA GLU A 20 -9.56 -17.32 -5.03
C GLU A 20 -10.57 -16.17 -5.23
N ALA A 21 -11.84 -16.38 -4.86
CA ALA A 21 -12.85 -15.33 -4.88
C ALA A 21 -12.53 -14.17 -3.90
N LEU A 22 -12.00 -14.47 -2.71
CA LEU A 22 -11.52 -13.45 -1.77
C LEU A 22 -10.31 -12.69 -2.36
N ILE A 23 -9.32 -13.39 -2.92
CA ILE A 23 -8.17 -12.76 -3.60
C ILE A 23 -8.67 -11.84 -4.70
N SER A 24 -9.52 -12.33 -5.60
CA SER A 24 -10.03 -11.57 -6.73
C SER A 24 -10.74 -10.28 -6.30
N LYS A 25 -11.45 -10.32 -5.17
CA LYS A 25 -12.14 -9.14 -4.61
C LYS A 25 -11.20 -8.07 -4.08
N TYR A 26 -10.04 -8.46 -3.55
CA TYR A 26 -9.17 -7.56 -2.80
C TYR A 26 -7.81 -7.27 -3.44
N LYS A 27 -7.41 -8.04 -4.48
CA LYS A 27 -6.07 -7.96 -5.08
C LYS A 27 -5.70 -6.56 -5.56
N ASP A 28 -6.61 -5.90 -6.26
CA ASP A 28 -6.35 -4.58 -6.83
C ASP A 28 -6.09 -3.54 -5.72
N ARG A 29 -6.87 -3.60 -4.64
CA ARG A 29 -6.69 -2.68 -3.52
C ARG A 29 -5.42 -2.96 -2.71
N VAL A 30 -5.07 -4.22 -2.50
CA VAL A 30 -3.80 -4.62 -1.87
C VAL A 30 -2.63 -4.13 -2.71
N TYR A 31 -2.69 -4.34 -4.03
CA TYR A 31 -1.69 -3.85 -4.96
C TYR A 31 -1.58 -2.31 -4.94
N ASN A 32 -2.71 -1.60 -5.02
CA ASN A 32 -2.73 -0.13 -5.01
C ASN A 32 -2.13 0.46 -3.73
N ILE A 33 -2.44 -0.11 -2.56
CA ILE A 33 -1.81 0.30 -1.29
C ILE A 33 -0.30 0.09 -1.36
N SER A 34 0.15 -1.09 -1.83
CA SER A 34 1.56 -1.44 -1.95
C SER A 34 2.27 -0.50 -2.92
N PHE A 35 1.67 -0.26 -4.09
CA PHE A 35 2.25 0.60 -5.12
C PHE A 35 2.28 2.08 -4.73
N SER A 36 1.23 2.59 -4.10
CA SER A 36 1.22 3.96 -3.56
C SER A 36 2.28 4.17 -2.48
N PHE A 37 2.68 3.10 -1.79
CA PHE A 37 3.69 3.14 -0.75
C PHE A 37 5.12 2.97 -1.27
N THR A 38 5.35 2.07 -2.26
CA THR A 38 6.69 1.74 -2.79
C THR A 38 7.05 2.52 -4.05
N ALA A 39 6.04 2.88 -4.87
CA ALA A 39 6.16 3.39 -6.23
C ALA A 39 7.00 2.49 -7.17
N ASN A 40 7.06 1.19 -6.89
CA ASN A 40 7.77 0.19 -7.67
C ASN A 40 6.87 -1.01 -7.93
N HIS A 41 6.67 -1.36 -9.22
CA HIS A 41 5.77 -2.44 -9.64
C HIS A 41 6.22 -3.80 -9.09
N SER A 42 7.50 -4.15 -9.27
CA SER A 42 8.05 -5.43 -8.80
C SER A 42 7.95 -5.58 -7.28
N GLU A 43 8.32 -4.54 -6.51
CA GLU A 43 8.17 -4.56 -5.06
C GLU A 43 6.70 -4.68 -4.64
N SER A 44 5.79 -4.05 -5.38
CA SER A 44 4.35 -4.09 -5.09
C SER A 44 3.74 -5.45 -5.36
N ASP A 45 4.17 -6.12 -6.43
CA ASP A 45 3.78 -7.49 -6.75
C ASP A 45 4.28 -8.45 -5.66
N ASP A 46 5.56 -8.35 -5.27
CA ASP A 46 6.14 -9.17 -4.21
C ASP A 46 5.43 -8.98 -2.87
N ILE A 47 5.13 -7.73 -2.50
CA ILE A 47 4.37 -7.43 -1.29
C ILE A 47 2.97 -8.04 -1.37
N SER A 48 2.28 -7.87 -2.51
CA SER A 48 0.92 -8.39 -2.70
C SER A 48 0.87 -9.91 -2.61
N GLN A 49 1.82 -10.61 -3.23
CA GLN A 49 1.96 -12.07 -3.13
C GLN A 49 2.20 -12.49 -1.67
N ASN A 50 3.14 -11.86 -0.98
CA ASN A 50 3.44 -12.15 0.42
C ASN A 50 2.24 -11.90 1.33
N VAL A 51 1.44 -10.86 1.08
CA VAL A 51 0.18 -10.58 1.78
C VAL A 51 -0.77 -11.76 1.65
N PHE A 52 -1.05 -12.22 0.41
CA PHE A 52 -2.00 -13.32 0.20
C PHE A 52 -1.48 -14.67 0.71
N LEU A 53 -0.18 -14.93 0.64
CA LEU A 53 0.42 -16.10 1.28
C LEU A 53 0.22 -16.09 2.80
N LYS A 54 0.40 -14.92 3.45
CA LYS A 54 0.16 -14.75 4.89
C LYS A 54 -1.32 -14.86 5.24
N VAL A 55 -2.19 -14.30 4.40
CA VAL A 55 -3.64 -14.45 4.56
C VAL A 55 -4.02 -15.93 4.50
N TYR A 56 -3.56 -16.68 3.49
CA TYR A 56 -3.84 -18.10 3.36
C TYR A 56 -3.38 -18.90 4.59
N SER A 57 -2.12 -18.70 5.00
CA SER A 57 -1.52 -19.40 6.13
C SER A 57 -2.22 -19.12 7.47
N ASN A 58 -2.78 -17.89 7.63
CA ASN A 58 -3.38 -17.45 8.89
C ASN A 58 -4.91 -17.39 8.83
N LEU A 59 -5.55 -17.78 7.72
CA LEU A 59 -7.00 -17.65 7.55
C LEU A 59 -7.77 -18.46 8.61
N LYS A 60 -7.27 -19.66 8.96
CA LYS A 60 -7.90 -20.51 9.99
C LYS A 60 -7.95 -19.84 11.35
N SER A 61 -6.97 -18.99 11.68
CA SER A 61 -6.88 -18.24 12.94
C SER A 61 -7.61 -16.89 12.92
N PHE A 62 -8.22 -16.51 11.80
CA PHE A 62 -9.02 -15.29 11.73
C PHE A 62 -10.31 -15.44 12.54
N GLU A 63 -10.41 -14.72 13.65
CA GLU A 63 -11.49 -14.85 14.65
C GLU A 63 -12.73 -13.97 14.38
N GLU A 64 -12.79 -13.26 13.25
CA GLU A 64 -13.93 -12.39 12.88
C GLU A 64 -14.22 -11.24 13.86
N LYS A 65 -13.27 -10.91 14.75
CA LYS A 65 -13.34 -9.77 15.69
C LYS A 65 -13.31 -8.40 14.96
N SER A 66 -13.01 -8.39 13.68
CA SER A 66 -13.02 -7.23 12.81
C SER A 66 -13.48 -7.63 11.40
N ALA A 67 -13.85 -6.66 10.56
CA ALA A 67 -14.05 -6.95 9.15
C ALA A 67 -12.80 -7.59 8.53
N PHE A 68 -12.98 -8.54 7.61
CA PHE A 68 -11.87 -9.21 6.91
C PHE A 68 -10.96 -8.19 6.20
N SER A 69 -11.55 -7.17 5.56
CA SER A 69 -10.80 -6.09 4.92
C SER A 69 -9.85 -5.38 5.89
N THR A 70 -10.29 -5.09 7.12
CA THR A 70 -9.44 -4.46 8.15
C THR A 70 -8.25 -5.36 8.52
N TRP A 71 -8.48 -6.66 8.68
CA TRP A 71 -7.44 -7.63 8.99
C TRP A 71 -6.46 -7.79 7.81
N LEU A 72 -6.97 -7.90 6.58
CA LEU A 72 -6.18 -7.97 5.36
C LEU A 72 -5.29 -6.74 5.18
N TYR A 73 -5.87 -5.53 5.29
CA TYR A 73 -5.10 -4.30 5.10
C TYR A 73 -4.07 -4.06 6.22
N ARG A 74 -4.30 -4.57 7.42
CA ARG A 74 -3.27 -4.57 8.46
C ARG A 74 -2.07 -5.45 8.07
N ILE A 75 -2.33 -6.62 7.49
CA ILE A 75 -1.26 -7.46 6.93
C ILE A 75 -0.54 -6.71 5.81
N THR A 76 -1.27 -6.06 4.90
CA THR A 76 -0.69 -5.27 3.80
C THR A 76 0.23 -4.17 4.32
N VAL A 77 -0.23 -3.37 5.27
CA VAL A 77 0.58 -2.30 5.88
C VAL A 77 1.86 -2.85 6.52
N ASN A 78 1.76 -3.97 7.24
CA ASN A 78 2.92 -4.61 7.84
C ASN A 78 3.92 -5.11 6.78
N GLU A 79 3.44 -5.68 5.67
CA GLU A 79 4.32 -6.14 4.58
C GLU A 79 4.97 -4.96 3.85
N CYS A 80 4.28 -3.86 3.66
CA CYS A 80 4.89 -2.63 3.14
C CYS A 80 6.06 -2.16 4.01
N TYR A 81 5.88 -2.11 5.33
CA TYR A 81 6.97 -1.74 6.24
C TYR A 81 8.13 -2.76 6.26
N ASN A 82 7.83 -4.07 6.17
CA ASN A 82 8.83 -5.13 6.10
C ASN A 82 9.65 -5.03 4.80
N GLY A 83 9.00 -4.77 3.66
CA GLY A 83 9.66 -4.54 2.37
C GLY A 83 10.67 -3.39 2.44
N LEU A 84 10.25 -2.24 3.03
CA LEU A 84 11.16 -1.11 3.21
C LEU A 84 12.36 -1.43 4.11
N LYS A 85 12.16 -2.19 5.19
CA LYS A 85 13.27 -2.59 6.07
C LYS A 85 14.28 -3.46 5.32
N LYS A 86 13.79 -4.42 4.53
CA LYS A 86 14.64 -5.28 3.70
C LYS A 86 15.44 -4.44 2.70
N ARG A 87 14.78 -3.50 2.01
CA ARG A 87 15.45 -2.59 1.07
C ARG A 87 16.55 -1.76 1.76
N LYS A 88 16.25 -1.13 2.90
CA LYS A 88 17.24 -0.35 3.67
C LYS A 88 18.43 -1.20 4.11
N ASN A 89 18.18 -2.43 4.56
CA ASN A 89 19.26 -3.35 4.97
C ASN A 89 20.11 -3.80 3.77
N ASN A 90 19.47 -4.08 2.61
CA ASN A 90 20.19 -4.46 1.41
C ASN A 90 21.06 -3.30 0.87
N ILE A 91 20.57 -2.06 0.90
CA ILE A 91 21.36 -0.88 0.53
C ILE A 91 22.55 -0.73 1.45
N LEU A 92 22.39 -0.85 2.77
CA LEU A 92 23.49 -0.77 3.74
C LEU A 92 24.52 -1.90 3.56
N SER A 93 24.10 -3.09 3.10
CA SER A 93 25.04 -4.18 2.80
C SER A 93 25.72 -4.02 1.43
N LEU A 94 25.08 -3.35 0.47
CA LEU A 94 25.63 -3.05 -0.86
C LEU A 94 26.53 -1.81 -0.86
N ASP A 95 26.26 -0.82 -0.01
CA ASP A 95 27.14 0.34 0.18
C ASP A 95 28.51 -0.06 0.80
N ALA A 96 28.61 -1.26 1.35
CA ALA A 96 29.89 -1.87 1.72
C ALA A 96 30.68 -2.39 0.50
N GLU A 97 30.06 -2.54 -0.67
CA GLU A 97 30.70 -3.09 -1.88
C GLU A 97 30.64 -2.24 -3.15
N ILE A 98 29.60 -1.44 -3.44
CA ILE A 98 29.58 -0.62 -4.69
C ILE A 98 28.55 0.53 -4.58
N GLY A 99 29.00 1.75 -4.87
CA GLY A 99 28.15 2.91 -4.99
C GLY A 99 27.29 2.92 -6.26
N LYS A 100 26.11 3.54 -6.13
CA LYS A 100 25.19 4.00 -7.17
C LYS A 100 24.37 2.98 -7.93
N ASN A 101 23.06 2.98 -7.66
CA ASN A 101 22.00 2.84 -8.69
C ASN A 101 20.60 3.18 -8.09
N GLU A 102 20.31 4.48 -7.89
CA GLU A 102 18.98 4.96 -7.51
C GLU A 102 18.08 5.38 -8.70
N GLU A 103 18.57 5.30 -9.96
CA GLU A 103 17.86 5.85 -11.12
C GLU A 103 16.77 4.96 -11.72
N ASN A 104 16.68 3.68 -11.38
CA ASN A 104 15.72 2.77 -12.02
C ASN A 104 14.30 2.81 -11.45
N SER A 105 14.08 3.35 -10.26
CA SER A 105 12.75 3.38 -9.62
C SER A 105 11.80 4.44 -10.21
N LEU A 106 12.31 5.42 -10.95
CA LEU A 106 11.50 6.48 -11.56
C LEU A 106 11.07 6.19 -13.01
N LYS A 107 11.71 5.23 -13.69
CA LYS A 107 11.39 4.90 -15.08
C LYS A 107 10.14 4.02 -15.24
N ASP A 108 9.79 3.23 -14.24
CA ASP A 108 8.62 2.32 -14.27
C ASP A 108 7.27 3.04 -14.10
N ILE A 109 7.29 4.37 -13.99
CA ILE A 109 6.11 5.19 -13.67
C ILE A 109 5.33 5.59 -14.94
N ILE A 110 5.80 5.27 -16.16
CA ILE A 110 5.31 5.85 -17.41
C ILE A 110 4.58 4.82 -18.29
N GLU A 111 3.59 4.11 -17.80
CA GLU A 111 2.63 3.43 -18.70
C GLU A 111 1.20 3.55 -18.17
N ASP A 112 0.54 4.64 -18.56
CA ASP A 112 -0.90 4.64 -18.73
C ASP A 112 -1.25 5.33 -20.06
N LYS A 113 -1.74 4.54 -21.01
CA LYS A 113 -2.12 4.97 -22.35
C LYS A 113 -3.61 5.31 -22.34
N ASN A 114 -3.97 6.58 -22.44
CA ASN A 114 -5.02 7.14 -23.29
C ASN A 114 -5.45 8.54 -22.83
N GLY A 115 -5.32 9.52 -23.73
CA GLY A 115 -5.89 10.85 -23.53
C GLY A 115 -5.13 11.96 -24.26
N ASN A 116 -5.80 13.01 -24.64
CA ASN A 116 -5.34 14.22 -25.33
C ASN A 116 -3.93 14.67 -24.92
N ILE A 117 -3.01 14.79 -25.88
CA ILE A 117 -1.56 14.79 -25.65
C ILE A 117 -1.05 15.96 -24.79
N GLU A 118 -1.58 17.16 -24.89
CA GLU A 118 -1.09 18.32 -24.13
C GLU A 118 -1.66 18.41 -22.70
N GLU A 119 -2.95 18.19 -22.54
CA GLU A 119 -3.60 18.19 -21.22
C GLU A 119 -3.20 16.96 -20.40
N ALA A 120 -2.95 15.82 -21.07
CA ALA A 120 -2.41 14.60 -20.49
C ALA A 120 -0.93 14.75 -20.06
N ALA A 121 -0.10 15.51 -20.79
CA ALA A 121 1.28 15.75 -20.42
C ALA A 121 1.41 16.61 -19.16
N LEU A 122 0.62 17.68 -19.05
CA LEU A 122 0.57 18.56 -17.87
C LEU A 122 0.01 17.81 -16.64
N SER A 123 -1.00 16.97 -16.86
CA SER A 123 -1.56 16.09 -15.83
C SER A 123 -0.55 15.06 -15.35
N LYS A 124 0.22 14.43 -16.26
CA LYS A 124 1.26 13.45 -15.93
C LYS A 124 2.41 14.08 -15.13
N GLU A 125 2.88 15.27 -15.54
CA GLU A 125 3.93 15.98 -14.79
C GLU A 125 3.49 16.32 -13.38
N THR A 126 2.25 16.79 -13.21
CA THR A 126 1.67 17.08 -11.89
C THR A 126 1.54 15.82 -11.04
N GLN A 127 1.06 14.72 -11.63
CA GLN A 127 0.97 13.42 -10.95
C GLN A 127 2.34 12.91 -10.49
N LEU A 128 3.37 13.03 -11.35
CA LEU A 128 4.74 12.65 -10.98
C LEU A 128 5.30 13.50 -9.83
N LYS A 129 5.07 14.83 -9.86
CA LYS A 129 5.47 15.74 -8.77
C LYS A 129 4.80 15.36 -7.45
N VAL A 130 3.49 15.12 -7.46
CA VAL A 130 2.74 14.68 -6.27
C VAL A 130 3.27 13.35 -5.76
N ARG A 131 3.46 12.36 -6.65
CA ARG A 131 3.96 11.05 -6.28
C ARG A 131 5.36 11.13 -5.65
N LYS A 132 6.28 11.89 -6.24
CA LYS A 132 7.61 12.13 -5.69
C LYS A 132 7.51 12.76 -4.30
N ALA A 133 6.70 13.80 -4.13
CA ALA A 133 6.51 14.46 -2.86
C ALA A 133 5.92 13.53 -1.77
N VAL A 134 5.06 12.58 -2.15
CA VAL A 134 4.54 11.53 -1.25
C VAL A 134 5.65 10.55 -0.84
N LEU A 135 6.50 10.13 -1.78
CA LEU A 135 7.61 9.21 -1.51
C LEU A 135 8.66 9.80 -0.56
N GLU A 136 8.86 11.11 -0.59
CA GLU A 136 9.76 11.85 0.32
C GLU A 136 9.21 11.97 1.74
N LEU A 137 7.95 11.63 1.97
CA LEU A 137 7.39 11.62 3.32
C LEU A 137 8.00 10.49 4.17
N PRO A 138 8.20 10.72 5.49
CA PRO A 138 8.47 9.63 6.42
C PRO A 138 7.43 8.52 6.30
N ASP A 139 7.86 7.26 6.41
CA ASP A 139 7.06 6.06 6.13
C ASP A 139 5.67 6.08 6.76
N LYS A 140 5.56 6.51 8.04
CA LYS A 140 4.27 6.62 8.74
C LYS A 140 3.33 7.67 8.15
N TYR A 141 3.87 8.76 7.61
CA TYR A 141 3.09 9.83 6.98
C TYR A 141 2.71 9.45 5.56
N ARG A 142 3.59 8.75 4.84
CA ARG A 142 3.29 8.17 3.54
C ARG A 142 2.13 7.18 3.66
N MET A 143 2.21 6.22 4.59
CA MET A 143 1.17 5.22 4.77
C MET A 143 -0.19 5.85 5.11
N ILE A 144 -0.22 6.83 6.00
CA ILE A 144 -1.51 7.42 6.40
C ILE A 144 -2.15 8.25 5.28
N ILE A 145 -1.34 8.94 4.44
CA ILE A 145 -1.80 9.60 3.20
C ILE A 145 -2.32 8.57 2.21
N THR A 146 -1.60 7.47 2.00
CA THR A 146 -2.06 6.38 1.14
C THR A 146 -3.43 5.87 1.57
N LEU A 147 -3.60 5.51 2.84
CA LEU A 147 -4.86 4.96 3.33
C LEU A 147 -6.01 5.99 3.29
N ARG A 148 -5.75 7.25 3.61
CA ARG A 148 -6.81 8.27 3.67
C ARG A 148 -7.07 8.97 2.34
N ASP A 149 -6.03 9.51 1.71
CA ASP A 149 -6.20 10.45 0.60
C ASP A 149 -6.17 9.73 -0.77
N ILE A 150 -5.60 8.52 -0.84
CA ILE A 150 -5.59 7.70 -2.06
C ILE A 150 -6.67 6.61 -2.01
N GLU A 151 -6.79 5.88 -0.88
CA GLU A 151 -7.73 4.78 -0.73
C GLU A 151 -9.07 5.16 -0.08
N ASP A 152 -9.24 6.44 0.28
CA ASP A 152 -10.44 7.03 0.89
C ASP A 152 -11.00 6.26 2.11
N MET A 153 -10.10 5.69 2.93
CA MET A 153 -10.50 4.97 4.15
C MET A 153 -10.94 5.93 5.25
N ARG A 154 -11.91 5.50 6.07
CA ARG A 154 -12.37 6.27 7.24
C ARG A 154 -11.32 6.26 8.35
N TYR A 155 -11.32 7.28 9.21
CA TYR A 155 -10.37 7.40 10.32
C TYR A 155 -10.43 6.20 11.28
N GLU A 156 -11.61 5.65 11.51
CA GLU A 156 -11.85 4.47 12.35
C GLU A 156 -11.22 3.22 11.74
N GLU A 157 -11.28 3.08 10.42
CA GLU A 157 -10.65 1.97 9.69
C GLU A 157 -9.13 2.10 9.75
N ILE A 158 -8.57 3.28 9.46
CA ILE A 158 -7.13 3.58 9.53
C ILE A 158 -6.60 3.33 10.95
N SER A 159 -7.34 3.77 11.99
CA SER A 159 -7.02 3.52 13.40
C SER A 159 -6.85 2.02 13.67
N LYS A 160 -7.78 1.19 13.21
CA LYS A 160 -7.75 -0.26 13.37
C LYS A 160 -6.63 -0.92 12.55
N ILE A 161 -6.43 -0.48 11.30
CA ILE A 161 -5.41 -1.00 10.39
C ILE A 161 -4.00 -0.70 10.92
N MET A 162 -3.74 0.57 11.30
CA MET A 162 -2.44 1.02 11.78
C MET A 162 -2.21 0.80 13.27
N GLN A 163 -3.24 0.33 14.01
CA GLN A 163 -3.22 0.11 15.46
C GLN A 163 -2.80 1.37 16.25
N ILE A 164 -3.38 2.50 15.91
CA ILE A 164 -3.18 3.80 16.57
C ILE A 164 -4.52 4.43 16.93
N SER A 165 -4.55 5.37 17.88
CA SER A 165 -5.80 6.06 18.23
C SER A 165 -6.28 6.98 17.10
N ILE A 166 -7.59 7.27 17.06
CA ILE A 166 -8.19 8.17 16.08
C ILE A 166 -7.57 9.58 16.15
N GLU A 167 -7.27 10.06 17.37
CA GLU A 167 -6.58 11.34 17.60
C GLU A 167 -5.20 11.34 16.92
N LYS A 168 -4.48 10.23 17.03
CA LYS A 168 -3.17 10.05 16.38
C LYS A 168 -3.29 10.00 14.87
N VAL A 169 -4.36 9.38 14.32
CA VAL A 169 -4.69 9.44 12.89
C VAL A 169 -4.85 10.89 12.44
N LYS A 170 -5.69 11.68 13.13
CA LYS A 170 -5.91 13.10 12.80
C LYS A 170 -4.61 13.92 12.85
N VAL A 171 -3.82 13.76 13.90
CA VAL A 171 -2.54 14.49 14.07
C VAL A 171 -1.53 14.08 12.97
N TRP A 172 -1.43 12.80 12.64
CA TRP A 172 -0.49 12.36 11.62
C TRP A 172 -0.92 12.81 10.22
N LEU A 173 -2.20 12.79 9.90
CA LEU A 173 -2.73 13.32 8.64
C LEU A 173 -2.45 14.82 8.51
N PHE A 174 -2.72 15.60 9.55
CA PHE A 174 -2.41 17.03 9.56
C PHE A 174 -0.92 17.28 9.29
N ARG A 175 -0.04 16.58 10.01
CA ARG A 175 1.42 16.70 9.84
C ARG A 175 1.89 16.24 8.46
N ALA A 176 1.32 15.15 7.96
CA ALA A 176 1.65 14.59 6.65
C ALA A 176 1.28 15.57 5.54
N ARG A 177 0.06 16.12 5.56
CA ARG A 177 -0.41 17.11 4.58
C ARG A 177 0.41 18.39 4.61
N ASN A 178 0.80 18.89 5.81
CA ASN A 178 1.68 20.05 5.92
C ASN A 178 3.08 19.78 5.35
N LYS A 179 3.63 18.58 5.54
CA LYS A 179 4.90 18.20 4.90
C LYS A 179 4.75 18.09 3.40
N LEU A 180 3.68 17.45 2.92
CA LEU A 180 3.39 17.32 1.50
C LEU A 180 3.27 18.68 0.82
N LYS A 181 2.55 19.62 1.44
CA LYS A 181 2.44 20.99 0.96
C LYS A 181 3.81 21.67 0.82
N LYS A 182 4.71 21.49 1.80
CA LYS A 182 6.08 22.01 1.73
C LYS A 182 6.89 21.36 0.60
N ASN A 183 6.79 20.06 0.43
CA ASN A 183 7.51 19.35 -0.64
C ASN A 183 7.00 19.74 -2.04
N LEU A 184 5.75 20.16 -2.16
CA LEU A 184 5.16 20.66 -3.41
C LEU A 184 5.41 22.14 -3.66
N ASN A 185 6.10 22.86 -2.74
CA ASN A 185 6.32 24.31 -2.81
C ASN A 185 5.01 25.14 -2.91
N MET A 186 3.93 24.67 -2.26
CA MET A 186 2.61 25.31 -2.21
C MET A 186 2.40 26.08 -0.90
#